data_9f1990d5e4b424342268ef53662171a5
#
_entry.id   9f1990d5e4b424342268ef53662171a5
#
_cell.length_a   1.000
_cell.length_b   1.000
_cell.length_c   1.000
_cell.angle_alpha   90.00
_cell.angle_beta   90.00
_cell.angle_gamma   90.00
#
_symmetry.space_group_name_H-M   'P 1'
#
loop_
_entity.id
_entity.type
_entity.pdbx_description
1 polymer ?
#
loop_
_entity_poly.entity_id
_entity_poly.type
_entity_poly.pdbx_seq_one_letter_code
_entity_poly.pdbx_strand_id
1 'polypeptide(L)'
;MADEKLTLSLESGDVVIKLRPDLAPGHVERIKELAGEGFYDGVTFHRVIPGFMAQGGCPDGTGMGGSKKPDLQAEFNDAPHVRGVCSMARTSYPHSANSQFFICFDDAPFLDKQYTVWGEVESGMEHIDALPKGEPPASPGKIVKATVS
;
A
#
# COMPACT_ATOMS: atom_id res chain seq x y z
N MET A 1 6.49 -23.71 3.39
CA MET A 1 5.22 -23.00 3.65
C MET A 1 4.88 -22.09 2.50
N ALA A 2 3.61 -22.00 2.16
CA ALA A 2 3.16 -21.09 1.14
C ALA A 2 3.36 -19.64 1.62
N ASP A 3 3.76 -18.76 0.72
CA ASP A 3 3.86 -17.34 1.03
C ASP A 3 2.45 -16.77 1.27
N GLU A 4 2.33 -15.86 2.23
CA GLU A 4 1.08 -15.14 2.45
C GLU A 4 0.92 -14.05 1.42
N LYS A 5 -0.32 -13.82 1.02
CA LYS A 5 -0.65 -12.84 -0.03
C LYS A 5 -1.80 -11.96 0.43
N LEU A 6 -1.76 -10.71 -0.01
CA LEU A 6 -2.84 -9.76 0.16
C LEU A 6 -3.49 -9.56 -1.21
N THR A 7 -4.80 -9.78 -1.29
CA THR A 7 -5.55 -9.51 -2.51
C THR A 7 -6.39 -8.27 -2.31
N LEU A 8 -6.16 -7.26 -3.16
CA LEU A 8 -6.99 -6.07 -3.22
C LEU A 8 -7.96 -6.24 -4.38
N SER A 9 -9.23 -6.41 -4.07
CA SER A 9 -10.27 -6.51 -5.10
C SER A 9 -10.70 -5.09 -5.47
N LEU A 10 -10.35 -4.67 -6.67
CA LEU A 10 -10.74 -3.36 -7.22
C LEU A 10 -11.95 -3.54 -8.14
N GLU A 11 -12.56 -2.44 -8.56
CA GLU A 11 -13.70 -2.51 -9.48
C GLU A 11 -13.32 -3.14 -10.82
N SER A 12 -12.07 -2.95 -11.25
CA SER A 12 -11.57 -3.52 -12.52
C SER A 12 -11.07 -4.96 -12.40
N GLY A 13 -10.75 -5.43 -11.20
CA GLY A 13 -10.24 -6.79 -10.98
C GLY A 13 -9.33 -6.87 -9.77
N ASP A 14 -8.74 -8.03 -9.56
CA ASP A 14 -7.95 -8.32 -8.37
C ASP A 14 -6.47 -8.00 -8.57
N VAL A 15 -5.87 -7.41 -7.54
CA VAL A 15 -4.42 -7.18 -7.45
C VAL A 15 -3.90 -8.08 -6.35
N VAL A 16 -2.99 -8.99 -6.69
CA VAL A 16 -2.39 -9.91 -5.73
C VAL A 16 -1.00 -9.40 -5.34
N ILE A 17 -0.80 -9.20 -4.05
CA ILE A 17 0.45 -8.69 -3.49
C ILE A 17 1.10 -9.79 -2.66
N LYS A 18 2.37 -10.09 -2.97
CA LYS A 18 3.17 -11.00 -2.15
C LYS A 18 3.65 -10.25 -0.92
N LEU A 19 3.27 -10.72 0.27
CA LEU A 19 3.72 -10.11 1.53
C LEU A 19 5.14 -10.54 1.83
N ARG A 20 5.94 -9.62 2.37
CA ARG A 20 7.37 -9.84 2.63
C ARG A 20 7.69 -9.66 4.12
N PRO A 21 7.28 -10.63 4.96
CA PRO A 21 7.60 -10.54 6.40
C PRO A 21 9.10 -10.63 6.69
N ASP A 22 9.86 -11.17 5.74
CA ASP A 22 11.33 -11.18 5.82
C ASP A 22 11.93 -9.77 5.77
N LEU A 23 11.24 -8.82 5.14
CA LEU A 23 11.69 -7.42 5.03
C LEU A 23 11.11 -6.54 6.13
N ALA A 24 9.84 -6.73 6.48
CA ALA A 24 9.12 -5.82 7.37
C ALA A 24 8.06 -6.58 8.16
N PRO A 25 8.46 -7.38 9.16
CA PRO A 25 7.49 -8.24 9.88
C PRO A 25 6.38 -7.46 10.59
N GLY A 26 6.70 -6.30 11.19
CA GLY A 26 5.70 -5.49 11.87
C GLY A 26 4.71 -4.84 10.91
N HIS A 27 5.19 -4.36 9.77
CA HIS A 27 4.33 -3.77 8.75
C HIS A 27 3.42 -4.82 8.11
N VAL A 28 3.96 -6.00 7.80
CA VAL A 28 3.16 -7.11 7.25
C VAL A 28 2.06 -7.50 8.24
N GLU A 29 2.39 -7.62 9.51
CA GLU A 29 1.41 -7.95 10.54
C GLU A 29 0.30 -6.90 10.61
N ARG A 30 0.64 -5.61 10.57
CA ARG A 30 -0.35 -4.52 10.57
C ARG A 30 -1.27 -4.60 9.35
N ILE A 31 -0.70 -4.81 8.17
CA ILE A 31 -1.49 -4.93 6.94
C ILE A 31 -2.47 -6.10 7.04
N LYS A 32 -2.02 -7.24 7.56
CA LYS A 32 -2.86 -8.43 7.76
C LYS A 32 -3.99 -8.14 8.76
N GLU A 33 -3.68 -7.50 9.86
CA GLU A 33 -4.69 -7.15 10.87
C GLU A 33 -5.76 -6.24 10.27
N LEU A 34 -5.35 -5.18 9.58
CA LEU A 34 -6.29 -4.22 9.00
C LEU A 34 -7.14 -4.86 7.88
N ALA A 35 -6.54 -5.68 7.04
CA ALA A 35 -7.28 -6.39 6.00
C ALA A 35 -8.30 -7.34 6.62
N GLY A 36 -7.91 -8.09 7.66
CA GLY A 36 -8.80 -9.02 8.35
C GLY A 36 -9.95 -8.35 9.09
N GLU A 37 -9.77 -7.09 9.51
CA GLU A 37 -10.80 -6.31 10.19
C GLU A 37 -11.72 -5.57 9.22
N GLY A 38 -11.48 -5.66 7.91
CA GLY A 38 -12.26 -4.93 6.92
C GLY A 38 -11.91 -3.45 6.84
N PHE A 39 -10.79 -3.05 7.42
CA PHE A 39 -10.38 -1.64 7.45
C PHE A 39 -10.21 -1.04 6.05
N TYR A 40 -9.65 -1.80 5.13
CA TYR A 40 -9.38 -1.32 3.77
C TYR A 40 -10.59 -1.42 2.85
N ASP A 41 -11.68 -2.07 3.28
CA ASP A 41 -12.87 -2.21 2.44
C ASP A 41 -13.49 -0.83 2.21
N GLY A 42 -13.68 -0.47 0.94
CA GLY A 42 -14.24 0.83 0.57
C GLY A 42 -13.26 2.00 0.59
N VAL A 43 -12.01 1.77 0.93
CA VAL A 43 -11.00 2.82 1.02
C VAL A 43 -10.48 3.16 -0.39
N THR A 44 -10.24 4.44 -0.65
CA THR A 44 -9.86 4.92 -1.98
C THR A 44 -8.35 5.10 -2.12
N PHE A 45 -7.89 5.13 -3.39
CA PHE A 45 -6.57 5.61 -3.74
C PHE A 45 -6.66 7.12 -3.95
N HIS A 46 -6.40 7.86 -2.89
CA HIS A 46 -6.61 9.31 -2.83
C HIS A 46 -5.49 10.14 -3.45
N ARG A 47 -4.38 9.51 -3.80
CA ARG A 47 -3.24 10.21 -4.41
C ARG A 47 -2.59 9.28 -5.44
N VAL A 48 -2.76 9.60 -6.72
CA VAL A 48 -2.24 8.77 -7.81
C VAL A 48 -1.47 9.67 -8.77
N ILE A 49 -0.16 9.50 -8.81
CA ILE A 49 0.74 10.33 -9.61
C ILE A 49 1.31 9.48 -10.75
N PRO A 50 1.01 9.81 -12.02
CA PRO A 50 1.52 9.04 -13.16
C PRO A 50 3.05 8.93 -13.13
N GLY A 51 3.54 7.73 -13.41
CA GLY A 51 4.98 7.47 -13.47
C GLY A 51 5.67 7.44 -12.12
N PHE A 52 4.92 7.61 -11.02
CA PHE A 52 5.48 7.60 -9.67
C PHE A 52 4.81 6.51 -8.81
N MET A 53 3.61 6.77 -8.28
CA MET A 53 2.97 5.81 -7.37
C MET A 53 1.48 6.04 -7.24
N ALA A 54 0.76 5.03 -6.71
CA ALA A 54 -0.62 5.13 -6.28
C ALA A 54 -0.66 4.93 -4.76
N GLN A 55 -1.22 5.89 -4.03
CA GLN A 55 -1.30 5.87 -2.56
C GLN A 55 -2.74 5.76 -2.09
N GLY A 56 -2.96 4.87 -1.12
CA GLY A 56 -4.27 4.65 -0.52
C GLY A 56 -4.13 4.24 0.94
N GLY A 57 -5.23 3.76 1.53
CA GLY A 57 -5.22 3.27 2.90
C GLY A 57 -5.61 4.29 3.95
N CYS A 58 -6.03 5.49 3.55
CA CYS A 58 -6.57 6.49 4.48
C CYS A 58 -8.08 6.25 4.63
N PRO A 59 -8.60 6.03 5.85
CA PRO A 59 -9.99 5.64 6.03
C PRO A 59 -11.01 6.69 5.59
N ASP A 60 -10.64 7.98 5.66
CA ASP A 60 -11.53 9.06 5.22
C ASP A 60 -11.14 9.64 3.85
N GLY A 61 -10.12 9.08 3.19
CA GLY A 61 -9.74 9.49 1.84
C GLY A 61 -9.06 10.85 1.73
N THR A 62 -8.70 11.47 2.86
CA THR A 62 -8.07 12.80 2.86
C THR A 62 -6.55 12.77 2.82
N GLY A 63 -5.96 11.63 3.13
CA GLY A 63 -4.50 11.50 3.29
C GLY A 63 -4.02 11.88 4.69
N MET A 64 -4.92 12.32 5.57
CA MET A 64 -4.58 12.76 6.91
C MET A 64 -4.89 11.71 7.98
N GLY A 65 -5.64 10.66 7.63
CA GLY A 65 -6.12 9.68 8.61
C GLY A 65 -5.32 8.40 8.64
N GLY A 66 -5.61 7.58 9.64
CA GLY A 66 -5.02 6.27 9.81
C GLY A 66 -5.91 5.42 10.68
N SER A 67 -5.45 4.23 11.03
CA SER A 67 -6.18 3.34 11.93
C SER A 67 -6.06 3.85 13.37
N LYS A 68 -6.85 3.27 14.27
CA LYS A 68 -6.79 3.57 15.71
C LYS A 68 -5.63 2.85 16.39
N LYS A 69 -4.90 2.01 15.66
CA LYS A 69 -3.75 1.30 16.20
C LYS A 69 -2.56 2.26 16.31
N PRO A 70 -1.58 1.96 17.19
CA PRO A 70 -0.39 2.82 17.32
C PRO A 70 0.42 2.87 16.03
N ASP A 71 1.17 3.95 15.85
CA ASP A 71 2.06 4.10 14.71
C ASP A 71 3.14 3.03 14.73
N LEU A 72 3.60 2.65 13.54
CA LEU A 72 4.63 1.62 13.37
C LEU A 72 6.02 2.25 13.39
N GLN A 73 6.95 1.54 14.00
CA GLN A 73 8.37 1.89 13.87
C GLN A 73 8.83 1.53 12.46
N ALA A 74 9.74 2.34 11.92
CA ALA A 74 10.30 2.10 10.60
C ALA A 74 11.02 0.76 10.55
N GLU A 75 10.88 0.06 9.43
CA GLU A 75 11.58 -1.19 9.16
C GLU A 75 12.30 -1.06 7.81
N PHE A 76 13.15 -0.03 7.70
CA PHE A 76 13.89 0.23 6.47
C PHE A 76 14.76 -0.97 6.13
N ASN A 77 14.80 -1.30 4.85
CA ASN A 77 15.52 -2.46 4.35
C ASN A 77 16.14 -2.14 2.99
N ASP A 78 16.83 -3.11 2.41
CA ASP A 78 17.58 -2.92 1.17
C ASP A 78 16.75 -3.17 -0.10
N ALA A 79 15.47 -3.49 0.04
CA ALA A 79 14.63 -3.72 -1.13
C ALA A 79 14.47 -2.43 -1.93
N PRO A 80 14.73 -2.46 -3.25
CA PRO A 80 14.62 -1.26 -4.07
C PRO A 80 13.16 -0.91 -4.35
N HIS A 81 12.87 0.39 -4.48
CA HIS A 81 11.55 0.84 -4.89
C HIS A 81 11.49 0.82 -6.42
N VAL A 82 10.97 -0.28 -6.94
CA VAL A 82 10.79 -0.49 -8.38
C VAL A 82 9.32 -0.73 -8.67
N ARG A 83 8.97 -0.80 -9.95
CA ARG A 83 7.57 -1.01 -10.35
C ARG A 83 6.96 -2.21 -9.62
N GLY A 84 5.78 -2.01 -9.04
CA GLY A 84 5.02 -3.04 -8.33
C GLY A 84 5.35 -3.17 -6.85
N VAL A 85 6.37 -2.47 -6.35
CA VAL A 85 6.74 -2.54 -4.94
C VAL A 85 5.70 -1.79 -4.10
N CYS A 86 5.31 -2.40 -2.99
CA CYS A 86 4.38 -1.84 -2.01
C CYS A 86 5.17 -1.39 -0.78
N SER A 87 5.04 -0.12 -0.43
CA SER A 87 5.77 0.49 0.67
C SER A 87 4.81 1.30 1.53
N MET A 88 5.20 1.62 2.76
CA MET A 88 4.31 2.29 3.70
C MET A 88 4.51 3.80 3.66
N ALA A 89 3.41 4.53 3.47
CA ALA A 89 3.42 5.98 3.54
C ALA A 89 3.55 6.42 5.01
N ARG A 90 4.19 7.56 5.23
CA ARG A 90 4.40 8.13 6.55
C ARG A 90 4.54 9.64 6.44
N THR A 91 4.50 10.32 7.58
CA THR A 91 4.83 11.75 7.64
C THR A 91 6.36 11.92 7.59
N SER A 92 6.85 13.13 7.84
CA SER A 92 8.29 13.36 7.90
C SER A 92 8.96 12.62 9.06
N TYR A 93 8.20 12.21 10.08
CA TYR A 93 8.73 11.44 11.20
C TYR A 93 8.86 9.96 10.78
N PRO A 94 10.07 9.35 10.86
CA PRO A 94 10.27 7.98 10.37
C PRO A 94 9.40 6.91 11.01
N HIS A 95 8.97 7.10 12.26
CA HIS A 95 8.17 6.12 13.01
C HIS A 95 6.71 6.54 13.07
N SER A 96 6.16 7.04 11.95
CA SER A 96 4.78 7.52 11.88
C SER A 96 3.89 6.74 10.90
N ALA A 97 4.38 5.64 10.35
CA ALA A 97 3.58 4.80 9.46
C ALA A 97 2.40 4.18 10.24
N ASN A 98 1.26 4.05 9.59
CA ASN A 98 0.07 3.50 10.26
C ASN A 98 -0.73 2.59 9.33
N SER A 99 -1.48 3.13 8.37
CA SER A 99 -2.33 2.35 7.47
C SER A 99 -2.17 2.72 6.00
N GLN A 100 -1.69 3.92 5.70
CA GLN A 100 -1.55 4.36 4.32
C GLN A 100 -0.35 3.70 3.67
N PHE A 101 -0.51 3.30 2.42
CA PHE A 101 0.55 2.65 1.66
C PHE A 101 0.54 3.18 0.22
N PHE A 102 1.62 2.90 -0.49
CA PHE A 102 1.67 3.23 -1.91
C PHE A 102 2.29 2.09 -2.71
N ILE A 103 1.91 2.02 -3.98
CA ILE A 103 2.39 1.02 -4.93
C ILE A 103 3.09 1.79 -6.05
N CYS A 104 4.35 1.46 -6.32
CA CYS A 104 5.14 2.18 -7.30
C CYS A 104 4.75 1.82 -8.73
N PHE A 105 4.58 2.85 -9.57
CA PHE A 105 4.37 2.66 -11.02
C PHE A 105 5.68 2.42 -11.75
N ASP A 106 6.78 2.96 -11.24
CA ASP A 106 8.09 2.94 -11.89
C ASP A 106 9.16 3.01 -10.82
N ASP A 107 10.41 2.91 -11.24
CA ASP A 107 11.53 2.97 -10.32
C ASP A 107 11.60 4.31 -9.62
N ALA A 108 11.77 4.28 -8.29
CA ALA A 108 11.86 5.47 -7.46
C ALA A 108 13.02 5.31 -6.47
N PRO A 109 14.28 5.28 -6.96
CA PRO A 109 15.44 4.98 -6.11
C PRO A 109 15.65 6.00 -4.99
N PHE A 110 15.12 7.22 -5.14
CA PHE A 110 15.20 8.24 -4.09
C PHE A 110 14.38 7.88 -2.84
N LEU A 111 13.51 6.86 -2.92
CA LEU A 111 12.75 6.37 -1.78
C LEU A 111 13.47 5.24 -1.04
N ASP A 112 14.50 4.66 -1.64
CA ASP A 112 15.18 3.50 -1.08
C ASP A 112 15.75 3.81 0.31
N LYS A 113 15.49 2.90 1.26
CA LYS A 113 15.91 3.02 2.67
C LYS A 113 15.30 4.22 3.39
N GLN A 114 14.34 4.91 2.78
CA GLN A 114 13.60 6.03 3.39
C GLN A 114 12.18 5.64 3.75
N TYR A 115 11.66 4.56 3.16
CA TYR A 115 10.32 4.02 3.41
C TYR A 115 10.41 2.52 3.58
N THR A 116 9.43 1.95 4.28
CA THR A 116 9.44 0.51 4.60
C THR A 116 8.72 -0.27 3.49
N VAL A 117 9.48 -1.05 2.73
CA VAL A 117 8.93 -1.99 1.75
C VAL A 117 8.39 -3.19 2.49
N TRP A 118 7.13 -3.57 2.23
CA TRP A 118 6.49 -4.70 2.90
C TRP A 118 5.90 -5.72 1.91
N GLY A 119 5.87 -5.42 0.64
CA GLY A 119 5.31 -6.35 -0.36
C GLY A 119 5.60 -5.93 -1.78
N GLU A 120 5.17 -6.78 -2.70
CA GLU A 120 5.31 -6.51 -4.14
C GLU A 120 4.13 -7.12 -4.88
N VAL A 121 3.67 -6.43 -5.93
CA VAL A 121 2.57 -6.92 -6.76
C VAL A 121 3.03 -8.13 -7.55
N GLU A 122 2.32 -9.23 -7.39
CA GLU A 122 2.60 -10.49 -8.07
C GLU A 122 1.78 -10.62 -9.35
N SER A 123 0.53 -10.13 -9.33
CA SER A 123 -0.34 -10.11 -10.50
C SER A 123 -1.36 -8.99 -10.36
N GLY A 124 -1.92 -8.56 -11.49
CA GLY A 124 -2.96 -7.52 -11.49
C GLY A 124 -2.45 -6.10 -11.53
N MET A 125 -1.17 -5.87 -11.81
CA MET A 125 -0.60 -4.52 -11.85
C MET A 125 -1.31 -3.62 -12.86
N GLU A 126 -1.86 -4.19 -13.93
CA GLU A 126 -2.66 -3.44 -14.92
C GLU A 126 -3.85 -2.74 -14.30
N HIS A 127 -4.43 -3.27 -13.21
CA HIS A 127 -5.53 -2.63 -12.49
C HIS A 127 -5.04 -1.42 -11.68
N ILE A 128 -3.81 -1.46 -11.19
CA ILE A 128 -3.19 -0.31 -10.53
C ILE A 128 -2.90 0.77 -11.56
N ASP A 129 -2.37 0.38 -12.74
CA ASP A 129 -2.11 1.31 -13.83
C ASP A 129 -3.39 2.03 -14.30
N ALA A 130 -4.53 1.35 -14.21
CA ALA A 130 -5.82 1.89 -14.64
C ALA A 130 -6.48 2.82 -13.63
N LEU A 131 -5.92 2.97 -12.42
CA LEU A 131 -6.50 3.85 -11.42
C LEU A 131 -6.56 5.30 -11.91
N PRO A 132 -7.67 6.02 -11.63
CA PRO A 132 -7.75 7.44 -11.96
C PRO A 132 -6.62 8.23 -11.32
N LYS A 133 -6.05 9.17 -12.07
CA LYS A 133 -4.90 9.97 -11.62
C LYS A 133 -5.36 11.26 -10.94
N GLY A 134 -4.58 11.76 -10.01
CA GLY A 134 -4.85 13.03 -9.33
C GLY A 134 -4.48 13.00 -7.84
N GLU A 135 -4.53 14.16 -7.21
CA GLU A 135 -4.18 14.37 -5.81
C GLU A 135 -5.23 15.26 -5.11
N PRO A 136 -6.46 14.79 -4.87
CA PRO A 136 -7.01 13.47 -5.19
C PRO A 136 -7.56 13.39 -6.62
N PRO A 137 -7.77 12.17 -7.15
CA PRO A 137 -8.48 12.00 -8.41
C PRO A 137 -9.92 12.52 -8.31
N ALA A 138 -10.47 12.97 -9.43
CA ALA A 138 -11.86 13.44 -9.46
C ALA A 138 -12.84 12.32 -9.09
N SER A 139 -12.54 11.08 -9.51
CA SER A 139 -13.32 9.89 -9.15
C SER A 139 -12.34 8.81 -8.69
N PRO A 140 -11.93 8.84 -7.41
CA PRO A 140 -10.89 7.92 -6.93
C PRO A 140 -11.26 6.45 -7.07
N GLY A 141 -10.28 5.64 -7.46
CA GLY A 141 -10.45 4.19 -7.45
C GLY A 141 -10.58 3.68 -6.02
N LYS A 142 -11.36 2.61 -5.85
CA LYS A 142 -11.73 2.10 -4.54
C LYS A 142 -11.30 0.66 -4.38
N ILE A 143 -10.82 0.32 -3.17
CA ILE A 143 -10.63 -1.07 -2.77
C ILE A 143 -12.00 -1.59 -2.35
N VAL A 144 -12.57 -2.49 -3.13
CA VAL A 144 -13.87 -3.08 -2.79
C VAL A 144 -13.72 -3.99 -1.58
N LYS A 145 -12.64 -4.78 -1.56
CA LYS A 145 -12.34 -5.68 -0.46
C LYS A 145 -10.84 -6.00 -0.43
N ALA A 146 -10.29 -6.19 0.77
CA ALA A 146 -8.92 -6.65 0.97
C ALA A 146 -8.96 -7.97 1.74
N THR A 147 -8.29 -9.01 1.22
CA THR A 147 -8.26 -10.33 1.86
C THR A 147 -6.85 -10.87 1.93
N VAL A 148 -6.56 -11.62 3.00
CA VAL A 148 -5.25 -12.29 3.20
C VAL A 148 -5.46 -13.79 2.99
N SER A 149 -4.55 -14.39 2.24
CA SER A 149 -4.62 -15.83 1.97
C SER A 149 -3.27 -16.51 2.12
#